data_f7448d117540c93fa712d1b67c08f521
#
_entry.id   f7448d117540c93fa712d1b67c08f521
#
_cell.length_a   1.000
_cell.length_b   1.000
_cell.length_c   1.000
_cell.angle_alpha   90.00
_cell.angle_beta   90.00
_cell.angle_gamma   90.00
#
_symmetry.space_group_name_H-M   'P 1'
#
loop_
_entity.id
_entity.type
_entity.pdbx_description
1 polymer ?
#
loop_
_entity_poly.entity_id
_entity_poly.type
_entity_poly.pdbx_seq_one_letter_code
_entity_poly.pdbx_strand_id
1 'polypeptide(L)'
;MTPVLSSSESSKNILPLSAAAGGDASRSGALPRILVVDDEVLIADTIVQILNRNGFIAEAAYSGEQAIEMAKRSCPELVLSDVLMPRIDGVEAAIQISKLCPDTRIVLFSGQAATLEILSRAKELGYNFELLPKPIHPTQLIKHLRS
;
A
#
# COMPACT_ATOMS: atom_id res chain seq x y z
N MET A 1 9.99 -6.99 -29.57
CA MET A 1 9.63 -6.89 -29.80
C MET A 1 9.46 -6.38 -29.70
N THR A 2 9.58 -6.06 -29.29
CA THR A 2 9.23 -5.68 -29.20
C THR A 2 9.04 -4.97 -28.96
N PRO A 3 8.97 -4.57 -28.78
CA PRO A 3 8.59 -3.94 -28.60
C PRO A 3 8.55 -3.22 -28.16
N VAL A 4 8.53 -2.81 -27.89
CA VAL A 4 8.25 -2.32 -27.77
C VAL A 4 8.24 -1.59 -27.38
N LEU A 5 8.20 -1.14 -26.92
CA LEU A 5 7.91 -0.78 -26.76
C LEU A 5 8.05 0.03 -26.61
N SER A 6 8.20 0.48 -26.47
CA SER A 6 8.05 0.88 -26.51
C SER A 6 8.11 1.61 -26.22
N SER A 7 8.14 1.89 -25.84
CA SER A 7 7.87 2.15 -25.80
C SER A 7 7.99 2.72 -25.41
N SER A 8 8.02 2.91 -25.04
CA SER A 8 7.76 2.89 -24.95
C SER A 8 8.04 3.18 -24.57
N GLU A 9 8.09 3.17 -23.95
CA GLU A 9 7.95 2.84 -23.89
C GLU A 9 8.24 3.38 -23.67
N SER A 10 8.48 3.95 -23.26
CA SER A 10 8.38 3.98 -23.32
C SER A 10 8.69 4.38 -23.05
N SER A 11 8.89 4.64 -22.51
CA SER A 11 8.76 4.38 -22.55
C SER A 11 9.08 4.27 -22.29
N LYS A 12 9.18 4.17 -21.64
CA LYS A 12 9.11 3.46 -21.60
C LYS A 12 9.36 2.97 -21.58
N ASN A 13 9.40 3.07 -21.06
CA ASN A 13 9.30 2.05 -21.23
C ASN A 13 9.50 1.49 -21.21
N ILE A 14 9.59 1.34 -20.89
CA ILE A 14 9.41 0.29 -21.12
C ILE A 14 9.95 -0.51 -21.07
N LEU A 15 10.05 -0.78 -20.61
CA LEU A 15 10.22 -1.94 -20.75
C LEU A 15 10.57 -2.62 -20.81
N PRO A 16 10.76 -2.67 -20.63
CA PRO A 16 10.82 -3.65 -20.94
C PRO A 16 11.08 -4.43 -20.83
N LEU A 17 10.90 -4.89 -20.59
CA LEU A 17 10.96 -6.00 -20.66
C LEU A 17 11.57 -6.78 -20.41
N SER A 18 11.75 -6.97 -20.22
CA SER A 18 12.12 -7.84 -20.03
C SER A 18 12.52 -8.51 -19.39
N ALA A 19 12.57 -8.68 -19.20
CA ALA A 19 12.84 -9.33 -18.68
C ALA A 19 13.03 -9.81 -17.84
N ALA A 20 12.99 -10.04 -17.63
CA ALA A 20 13.06 -10.53 -16.92
C ALA A 20 13.09 -11.22 -16.11
N ALA A 21 13.25 -11.43 -16.00
CA ALA A 21 13.22 -12.20 -15.46
C ALA A 21 13.16 -12.69 -14.40
N GLY A 22 13.30 -12.59 -14.20
CA GLY A 22 13.42 -13.10 -13.26
C GLY A 22 13.00 -13.89 -12.42
N GLY A 23 13.67 -14.46 -11.79
CA GLY A 23 13.34 -15.44 -10.92
C GLY A 23 11.94 -15.33 -10.38
N ASP A 24 11.68 -14.32 -9.73
CA ASP A 24 10.32 -14.05 -9.27
C ASP A 24 9.60 -13.24 -10.33
N ALA A 25 8.80 -13.89 -11.11
CA ALA A 25 8.09 -13.26 -12.20
C ALA A 25 7.24 -12.08 -11.75
N SER A 26 6.68 -12.17 -10.56
CA SER A 26 5.82 -11.09 -10.06
C SER A 26 6.59 -9.80 -9.86
N ARG A 27 7.90 -9.90 -9.74
CA ARG A 27 8.72 -8.72 -9.52
C ARG A 27 9.51 -8.28 -10.72
N SER A 28 9.57 -9.13 -11.72
CA SER A 28 10.33 -8.80 -12.92
C SER A 28 9.67 -7.68 -13.67
N GLY A 29 10.18 -6.48 -13.50
CA GLY A 29 9.63 -5.33 -14.16
C GLY A 29 8.30 -4.84 -13.63
N ALA A 30 7.67 -5.57 -12.74
CA ALA A 30 6.39 -5.18 -12.18
C ALA A 30 6.58 -4.14 -11.08
N LEU A 31 5.78 -3.08 -11.09
CA LEU A 31 5.79 -2.08 -10.04
C LEU A 31 4.93 -2.54 -8.89
N PRO A 32 5.37 -2.29 -7.65
CA PRO A 32 4.56 -2.68 -6.48
C PRO A 32 3.22 -1.96 -6.45
N ARG A 33 2.18 -2.72 -6.15
CA ARG A 33 0.82 -2.19 -6.03
C ARG A 33 0.52 -1.86 -4.58
N ILE A 34 0.11 -0.62 -4.35
CA ILE A 34 -0.16 -0.11 -3.01
C ILE A 34 -1.60 0.37 -2.92
N LEU A 35 -2.28 -0.05 -1.87
CA LEU A 35 -3.61 0.45 -1.55
C LEU A 35 -3.46 1.46 -0.41
N VAL A 36 -3.86 2.71 -0.67
CA VAL A 36 -3.79 3.79 0.32
C VAL A 36 -5.19 3.99 0.90
N VAL A 37 -5.31 3.88 2.22
CA VAL A 37 -6.62 3.95 2.89
C VAL A 37 -6.65 5.13 3.86
N ASP A 38 -7.53 6.09 3.59
CA ASP A 38 -7.70 7.26 4.45
C ASP A 38 -9.08 7.85 4.15
N ASP A 39 -9.85 8.15 5.19
CA ASP A 39 -11.18 8.71 5.00
C ASP A 39 -11.13 10.18 4.56
N GLU A 40 -9.99 10.84 4.72
CA GLU A 40 -9.79 12.17 4.17
C GLU A 40 -9.32 12.04 2.73
N VAL A 41 -10.26 12.27 1.82
CA VAL A 41 -10.03 12.06 0.39
C VAL A 41 -8.79 12.80 -0.12
N LEU A 42 -8.62 14.05 0.30
CA LEU A 42 -7.49 14.85 -0.15
C LEU A 42 -6.16 14.23 0.28
N ILE A 43 -6.10 13.71 1.49
CA ILE A 43 -4.87 13.09 1.99
C ILE A 43 -4.58 11.80 1.21
N ALA A 44 -5.59 10.96 1.05
CA ALA A 44 -5.43 9.70 0.30
C ALA A 44 -4.95 9.98 -1.13
N ASP A 45 -5.61 10.92 -1.79
CA ASP A 45 -5.28 11.23 -3.19
C ASP A 45 -3.88 11.83 -3.31
N THR A 46 -3.48 12.65 -2.35
CA THR A 46 -2.14 13.25 -2.36
C THR A 46 -1.07 12.18 -2.21
N ILE A 47 -1.29 11.25 -1.29
CA ILE A 47 -0.33 10.15 -1.09
C ILE A 47 -0.26 9.28 -2.34
N VAL A 48 -1.41 8.98 -2.95
CA VAL A 48 -1.45 8.20 -4.18
C VAL A 48 -0.62 8.87 -5.28
N GLN A 49 -0.76 10.19 -5.44
CA GLN A 49 0.00 10.91 -6.45
C GLN A 49 1.51 10.80 -6.18
N ILE A 50 1.90 10.97 -4.92
CA ILE A 50 3.31 10.89 -4.54
C ILE A 50 3.86 9.50 -4.87
N LEU A 51 3.13 8.47 -4.50
CA LEU A 51 3.57 7.09 -4.74
C LEU A 51 3.66 6.77 -6.23
N ASN A 52 2.67 7.20 -7.01
CA ASN A 52 2.69 6.95 -8.45
C ASN A 52 3.87 7.64 -9.14
N ARG A 53 4.31 8.77 -8.62
CA ARG A 53 5.47 9.48 -9.17
C ARG A 53 6.79 8.84 -8.76
N ASN A 54 6.75 7.92 -7.81
CA ASN A 54 7.97 7.33 -7.25
C ASN A 54 8.08 5.84 -7.50
N GLY A 55 7.48 5.35 -8.57
CA GLY A 55 7.69 3.98 -9.01
C GLY A 55 6.76 2.95 -8.39
N PHE A 56 5.62 3.38 -7.85
CA PHE A 56 4.60 2.48 -7.34
C PHE A 56 3.34 2.60 -8.19
N ILE A 57 2.45 1.63 -8.05
CA ILE A 57 1.10 1.72 -8.62
C ILE A 57 0.15 1.82 -7.44
N ALA A 58 -0.34 3.02 -7.16
CA ALA A 58 -1.14 3.28 -5.98
C ALA A 58 -2.58 3.59 -6.34
N GLU A 59 -3.49 3.10 -5.50
CA GLU A 59 -4.92 3.39 -5.58
C GLU A 59 -5.42 3.79 -4.21
N ALA A 60 -6.47 4.62 -4.17
CA ALA A 60 -7.03 5.11 -2.92
C ALA A 60 -8.30 4.35 -2.57
N ALA A 61 -8.46 4.08 -1.27
CA ALA A 61 -9.72 3.67 -0.67
C ALA A 61 -10.03 4.68 0.42
N TYR A 62 -11.28 5.10 0.51
CA TYR A 62 -11.66 6.18 1.42
C TYR A 62 -12.39 5.70 2.65
N SER A 63 -12.37 4.39 2.87
CA SER A 63 -12.93 3.77 4.07
C SER A 63 -12.34 2.38 4.23
N GLY A 64 -12.45 1.83 5.45
CA GLY A 64 -12.01 0.46 5.68
C GLY A 64 -12.82 -0.54 4.87
N GLU A 65 -14.11 -0.29 4.75
CA GLU A 65 -15.00 -1.16 3.97
C GLU A 65 -14.60 -1.20 2.50
N GLN A 66 -14.32 -0.01 1.93
CA GLN A 66 -13.89 0.05 0.54
C GLN A 66 -12.56 -0.66 0.34
N ALA A 67 -11.64 -0.49 1.29
CA ALA A 67 -10.33 -1.14 1.22
C ALA A 67 -10.47 -2.66 1.21
N ILE A 68 -11.34 -3.19 2.08
CA ILE A 68 -11.58 -4.63 2.13
C ILE A 68 -12.15 -5.13 0.82
N GLU A 69 -13.11 -4.41 0.23
CA GLU A 69 -13.70 -4.79 -1.04
C GLU A 69 -12.66 -4.79 -2.17
N MET A 70 -11.79 -3.79 -2.18
CA MET A 70 -10.74 -3.73 -3.20
C MET A 70 -9.76 -4.87 -3.04
N ALA A 71 -9.40 -5.22 -1.81
CA ALA A 71 -8.51 -6.34 -1.54
C ALA A 71 -9.12 -7.68 -1.95
N LYS A 72 -10.44 -7.81 -1.79
CA LYS A 72 -11.12 -9.03 -2.24
C LYS A 72 -11.01 -9.23 -3.74
N ARG A 73 -11.03 -8.14 -4.50
CA ARG A 73 -10.93 -8.24 -5.95
C ARG A 73 -9.51 -8.53 -6.41
N SER A 74 -8.53 -7.93 -5.72
CA SER A 74 -7.13 -8.12 -6.07
C SER A 74 -6.26 -7.74 -4.88
N CYS A 75 -5.52 -8.68 -4.36
CA CYS A 75 -4.66 -8.43 -3.21
C CYS A 75 -3.55 -7.45 -3.59
N PRO A 76 -3.43 -6.34 -2.86
CA PRO A 76 -2.30 -5.44 -3.07
C PRO A 76 -1.03 -6.03 -2.47
N GLU A 77 0.11 -5.53 -2.89
CA GLU A 77 1.37 -5.95 -2.28
C GLU A 77 1.58 -5.25 -0.95
N LEU A 78 1.05 -4.04 -0.84
CA LEU A 78 1.18 -3.26 0.38
C LEU A 78 -0.08 -2.45 0.63
N VAL A 79 -0.48 -2.34 1.89
CA VAL A 79 -1.56 -1.45 2.32
C VAL A 79 -0.94 -0.39 3.21
N LEU A 80 -1.21 0.88 2.92
CA LEU A 80 -0.83 2.01 3.76
C LEU A 80 -2.12 2.63 4.26
N SER A 81 -2.41 2.50 5.55
CA SER A 81 -3.72 2.89 6.09
C SER A 81 -3.61 3.78 7.29
N ASP A 82 -4.48 4.80 7.35
CA ASP A 82 -4.72 5.56 8.56
C ASP A 82 -5.36 4.62 9.58
N VAL A 83 -5.02 4.78 10.85
CA VAL A 83 -5.58 3.97 11.92
C VAL A 83 -6.99 4.44 12.31
N LEU A 84 -7.17 5.75 12.45
CA LEU A 84 -8.46 6.28 12.90
C LEU A 84 -9.36 6.64 11.74
N MET A 85 -10.41 5.83 11.55
CA MET A 85 -11.41 6.06 10.50
C MET A 85 -12.78 5.73 11.06
N PRO A 86 -13.85 6.34 10.50
CA PRO A 86 -15.22 6.02 10.93
C PRO A 86 -15.58 4.57 10.67
N ARG A 87 -16.44 4.01 11.49
CA ARG A 87 -16.98 2.66 11.41
C ARG A 87 -15.92 1.59 11.59
N ILE A 88 -15.24 1.20 10.53
CA ILE A 88 -14.15 0.22 10.63
C ILE A 88 -12.83 1.00 10.66
N ASP A 89 -12.12 0.93 11.79
CA ASP A 89 -10.83 1.60 11.88
C ASP A 89 -9.76 0.85 11.07
N GLY A 90 -8.59 1.49 10.92
CA GLY A 90 -7.52 0.94 10.10
C GLY A 90 -6.99 -0.39 10.59
N VAL A 91 -7.00 -0.61 11.90
CA VAL A 91 -6.51 -1.88 12.45
C VAL A 91 -7.48 -3.01 12.12
N GLU A 92 -8.77 -2.77 12.27
CA GLU A 92 -9.77 -3.77 11.94
C GLU A 92 -9.72 -4.09 10.45
N ALA A 93 -9.63 -3.07 9.60
CA ALA A 93 -9.51 -3.29 8.16
C ALA A 93 -8.24 -4.07 7.84
N ALA A 94 -7.13 -3.75 8.51
CA ALA A 94 -5.86 -4.44 8.29
C ALA A 94 -5.96 -5.92 8.65
N ILE A 95 -6.64 -6.23 9.76
CA ILE A 95 -6.82 -7.62 10.18
C ILE A 95 -7.63 -8.39 9.13
N GLN A 96 -8.72 -7.80 8.65
CA GLN A 96 -9.53 -8.46 7.64
C GLN A 96 -8.79 -8.65 6.33
N ILE A 97 -8.01 -7.63 5.92
CA ILE A 97 -7.21 -7.74 4.70
C ILE A 97 -6.11 -8.79 4.87
N SER A 98 -5.51 -8.88 6.05
CA SER A 98 -4.48 -9.90 6.31
C SER A 98 -5.04 -11.31 6.18
N LYS A 99 -6.30 -11.52 6.56
CA LYS A 99 -6.94 -12.81 6.42
C LYS A 99 -7.22 -13.15 4.95
N LEU A 100 -7.58 -12.15 4.16
CA LEU A 100 -7.84 -12.32 2.74
C LEU A 100 -6.56 -12.44 1.92
N CYS A 101 -5.54 -11.69 2.32
CA CYS A 101 -4.30 -11.53 1.57
C CYS A 101 -3.12 -11.71 2.52
N PRO A 102 -2.77 -12.97 2.87
CA PRO A 102 -1.75 -13.20 3.91
C PRO A 102 -0.37 -12.64 3.58
N ASP A 103 -0.07 -12.44 2.31
CA ASP A 103 1.26 -11.95 1.91
C ASP A 103 1.32 -10.43 1.78
N THR A 104 0.21 -9.74 1.98
CA THR A 104 0.19 -8.28 1.88
C THR A 104 0.91 -7.65 3.08
N ARG A 105 1.86 -6.78 2.79
CA ARG A 105 2.54 -6.01 3.83
C ARG A 105 1.62 -4.87 4.26
N ILE A 106 1.47 -4.67 5.57
CA ILE A 106 0.57 -3.64 6.09
C ILE A 106 1.35 -2.63 6.91
N VAL A 107 1.20 -1.36 6.52
CA VAL A 107 1.82 -0.24 7.20
C VAL A 107 0.69 0.70 7.64
N LEU A 108 0.62 0.97 8.93
CA LEU A 108 -0.38 1.88 9.51
C LEU A 108 0.28 3.19 9.87
N PHE A 109 -0.44 4.30 9.71
CA PHE A 109 0.11 5.59 10.12
C PHE A 109 -0.91 6.36 10.96
N SER A 110 -0.41 7.04 11.99
CA SER A 110 -1.26 7.77 12.92
C SER A 110 -0.43 8.69 13.81
N GLY A 111 -1.05 9.81 14.20
CA GLY A 111 -0.45 10.73 15.17
C GLY A 111 -1.06 10.60 16.57
N GLN A 112 -1.92 9.63 16.78
CA GLN A 112 -2.67 9.50 18.02
C GLN A 112 -2.01 8.51 18.98
N ALA A 113 -1.78 8.96 20.21
CA ALA A 113 -1.20 8.08 21.22
C ALA A 113 -2.13 6.89 21.51
N ALA A 114 -3.44 7.11 21.43
CA ALA A 114 -4.41 6.05 21.69
C ALA A 114 -4.28 4.86 20.75
N THR A 115 -3.65 5.05 19.60
CA THR A 115 -3.48 3.95 18.65
C THR A 115 -2.57 2.86 19.17
N LEU A 116 -1.70 3.18 20.12
CA LEU A 116 -0.81 2.17 20.70
C LEU A 116 -1.59 1.05 21.37
N GLU A 117 -2.70 1.42 22.03
CA GLU A 117 -3.57 0.44 22.68
C GLU A 117 -4.22 -0.47 21.65
N ILE A 118 -4.67 0.11 20.54
CA ILE A 118 -5.29 -0.65 19.45
C ILE A 118 -4.28 -1.59 18.83
N LEU A 119 -3.05 -1.11 18.60
CA LEU A 119 -1.99 -1.92 18.02
C LEU A 119 -1.58 -3.06 18.95
N SER A 120 -1.57 -2.82 20.25
CA SER A 120 -1.27 -3.86 21.25
C SER A 120 -2.29 -4.98 21.17
N ARG A 121 -3.57 -4.62 20.99
CA ARG A 121 -4.61 -5.62 20.87
C ARG A 121 -4.44 -6.45 19.59
N ALA A 122 -4.10 -5.80 18.48
CA ALA A 122 -3.85 -6.53 17.23
C ALA A 122 -2.69 -7.50 17.41
N LYS A 123 -1.66 -7.09 18.11
CA LYS A 123 -0.49 -7.91 18.37
C LYS A 123 -0.84 -9.13 19.21
N GLU A 124 -1.70 -8.94 20.22
CA GLU A 124 -2.17 -10.05 21.06
C GLU A 124 -2.93 -11.08 20.22
N LEU A 125 -3.58 -10.65 19.15
CA LEU A 125 -4.29 -11.53 18.25
C LEU A 125 -3.39 -12.16 17.19
N GLY A 126 -2.10 -11.88 17.23
CA GLY A 126 -1.14 -12.48 16.32
C GLY A 126 -0.78 -11.63 15.11
N TYR A 127 -1.20 -10.38 15.07
CA TYR A 127 -0.91 -9.48 13.95
C TYR A 127 0.17 -8.48 14.33
N ASN A 128 1.17 -8.35 13.49
CA ASN A 128 2.31 -7.49 13.75
C ASN A 128 2.45 -6.48 12.61
N PHE A 129 1.71 -5.37 12.70
CA PHE A 129 1.71 -4.35 11.67
C PHE A 129 2.81 -3.32 11.90
N GLU A 130 3.34 -2.78 10.80
CA GLU A 130 4.30 -1.69 10.87
C GLU A 130 3.56 -0.39 11.16
N LEU A 131 4.20 0.50 11.89
CA LEU A 131 3.58 1.78 12.27
C LEU A 131 4.49 2.93 11.88
N LEU A 132 3.92 3.94 11.21
CA LEU A 132 4.60 5.19 10.91
C LEU A 132 3.87 6.33 11.62
N PRO A 133 4.60 7.22 12.30
CA PRO A 133 3.97 8.36 12.98
C PRO A 133 3.59 9.46 11.96
N LYS A 134 2.51 10.16 12.26
CA LYS A 134 2.13 11.37 11.53
C LYS A 134 2.75 12.58 12.22
N PRO A 135 3.07 13.65 11.48
CA PRO A 135 3.10 13.73 10.03
C PRO A 135 4.35 13.04 9.49
N ILE A 136 4.23 12.42 8.31
CA ILE A 136 5.39 11.81 7.70
C ILE A 136 5.76 12.58 6.43
N HIS A 137 7.04 12.87 6.31
CA HIS A 137 7.54 13.55 5.13
C HIS A 137 7.54 12.59 3.94
N PRO A 138 7.14 13.05 2.74
CA PRO A 138 7.08 12.17 1.57
C PRO A 138 8.36 11.40 1.31
N THR A 139 9.52 12.03 1.48
CA THR A 139 10.80 11.36 1.29
C THR A 139 10.99 10.20 2.24
N GLN A 140 10.60 10.38 3.50
CA GLN A 140 10.70 9.33 4.50
C GLN A 140 9.72 8.20 4.23
N LEU A 141 8.52 8.55 3.76
CA LEU A 141 7.53 7.55 3.40
C LEU A 141 8.05 6.64 2.28
N ILE A 142 8.53 7.23 1.21
CA ILE A 142 9.06 6.47 0.08
C ILE A 142 10.22 5.58 0.53
N LYS A 143 11.11 6.12 1.34
CA LYS A 143 12.25 5.35 1.83
C LYS A 143 11.82 4.15 2.67
N HIS A 144 10.81 4.34 3.52
CA HIS A 144 10.29 3.27 4.36
C HIS A 144 9.65 2.17 3.51
N LEU A 145 8.87 2.57 2.51
CA LEU A 145 8.16 1.60 1.67
C LEU A 145 9.10 0.80 0.78
N ARG A 146 10.27 1.33 0.49
CA ARG A 146 11.27 0.63 -0.32
C ARG A 146 12.18 -0.28 0.48
N SER A 147 12.15 -0.17 1.79
CA SER A 147 13.06 -0.94 2.64
C SER A 147 12.59 -2.39 2.90
#